data_b0e6aec38b29babe93d6689f4bb68efc
#
_entry.id   b0e6aec38b29babe93d6689f4bb68efc
#
_cell.length_a   1.000
_cell.length_b   1.000
_cell.length_c   1.000
_cell.angle_alpha   90.00
_cell.angle_beta   90.00
_cell.angle_gamma   90.00
#
_symmetry.space_group_name_H-M   'P 1'
#
loop_
_entity.id
_entity.type
_entity.pdbx_description
1 polymer ?
#
loop_
_entity_poly.entity_id
_entity_poly.type
_entity_poly.pdbx_seq_one_letter_code
_entity_poly.pdbx_strand_id
1 'polypeptide(L)'
;VPSPLRMKLSFVVGSILVIISQLIFGWTFYWKDVALAFLLGTLFPTMVAYTVLGMKGLISREYQKHFEDLFSEATDLLRRVGIPDPEKRMHEYPHQFSGGMRQRVMIAMALAKNPSLLIADEPTTALDVTIQAQILDLMLELKDENQDAAVVLITHDMAVVAETCDRVIVMYGGMIQEVAGIESLFENPLHPYTKGLLNSIPHPNEHNPAERLETISGMVPNILDMPVGCKFCTRCDLVEDRCHTEEPELVEMADGHFVRCHVVAGGATGAALKL
;
A
#
# COMPACT_ATOMS: atom_id res chain seq x y z
N VAL A 1 44.13 -0.78 -1.22
CA VAL A 1 45.53 -0.45 -1.54
C VAL A 1 45.53 0.20 -2.93
N PRO A 2 45.98 1.48 -3.09
CA PRO A 2 45.97 2.13 -4.41
C PRO A 2 46.92 1.38 -5.37
N SER A 3 46.47 1.18 -6.61
CA SER A 3 47.26 0.50 -7.61
C SER A 3 48.61 1.23 -7.85
N PRO A 4 49.69 0.52 -8.15
CA PRO A 4 51.04 1.12 -8.35
C PRO A 4 51.03 2.19 -9.47
N LEU A 5 50.06 2.15 -10.36
CA LEU A 5 49.89 3.15 -11.42
C LEU A 5 49.46 4.52 -10.87
N ARG A 6 48.58 4.55 -9.83
CA ARG A 6 48.14 5.82 -9.20
C ARG A 6 49.22 6.47 -8.34
N MET A 7 50.06 5.67 -7.70
CA MET A 7 51.22 6.20 -7.00
C MET A 7 52.23 6.83 -7.97
N LYS A 8 52.49 6.19 -9.11
CA LYS A 8 53.38 6.77 -10.15
C LYS A 8 52.82 8.05 -10.74
N LEU A 9 51.48 8.14 -10.97
CA LEU A 9 50.82 9.33 -11.49
C LEU A 9 50.91 10.51 -10.50
N SER A 10 50.73 10.26 -9.19
CA SER A 10 50.87 11.28 -8.15
C SER A 10 52.31 11.82 -8.06
N PHE A 11 53.30 10.95 -8.24
CA PHE A 11 54.73 11.35 -8.23
C PHE A 11 55.07 12.22 -9.44
N VAL A 12 54.55 11.87 -10.62
CA VAL A 12 54.75 12.62 -11.87
C VAL A 12 54.09 13.99 -11.80
N VAL A 13 52.87 14.08 -11.28
CA VAL A 13 52.16 15.37 -11.12
C VAL A 13 52.87 16.25 -10.10
N GLY A 14 53.32 15.72 -8.99
CA GLY A 14 54.09 16.46 -7.99
C GLY A 14 55.42 17.01 -8.54
N SER A 15 56.12 16.21 -9.34
CA SER A 15 57.40 16.65 -9.98
C SER A 15 57.16 17.73 -11.04
N ILE A 16 56.12 17.66 -11.82
CA ILE A 16 55.72 18.67 -12.80
C ILE A 16 55.38 19.99 -12.13
N LEU A 17 54.63 19.98 -11.02
CA LEU A 17 54.30 21.19 -10.26
C LEU A 17 55.57 21.87 -9.65
N VAL A 18 56.54 21.12 -9.19
CA VAL A 18 57.80 21.65 -8.72
C VAL A 18 58.61 22.30 -9.85
N ILE A 19 58.68 21.67 -11.02
CA ILE A 19 59.34 22.24 -12.20
C ILE A 19 58.66 23.55 -12.68
N ILE A 20 57.34 23.57 -12.69
CA ILE A 20 56.57 24.77 -13.08
C ILE A 20 56.77 25.89 -12.07
N SER A 21 56.83 25.59 -10.76
CA SER A 21 57.07 26.59 -9.74
C SER A 21 58.48 27.18 -9.84
N GLN A 22 59.49 26.36 -10.18
CA GLN A 22 60.86 26.84 -10.43
C GLN A 22 60.96 27.74 -11.69
N LEU A 23 60.21 27.45 -12.70
CA LEU A 23 60.18 28.26 -13.93
C LEU A 23 59.47 29.61 -13.73
N ILE A 24 58.47 29.68 -12.84
CA ILE A 24 57.67 30.90 -12.58
C ILE A 24 58.35 31.84 -11.59
N PHE A 25 59.07 31.35 -10.57
CA PHE A 25 59.59 32.15 -9.45
C PHE A 25 61.07 32.46 -9.51
N GLY A 26 61.79 32.08 -10.56
CA GLY A 26 63.17 32.51 -10.76
C GLY A 26 64.19 32.07 -9.67
N TRP A 27 65.46 31.99 -10.03
CA TRP A 27 66.59 31.32 -9.37
C TRP A 27 67.07 31.90 -8.01
N THR A 28 66.20 32.34 -7.11
CA THR A 28 66.61 32.90 -5.79
C THR A 28 66.09 32.09 -4.59
N PHE A 29 65.97 30.79 -4.76
CA PHE A 29 65.53 29.95 -3.63
C PHE A 29 66.72 29.33 -2.87
N TYR A 30 66.78 29.57 -1.56
CA TYR A 30 67.64 28.84 -0.61
C TYR A 30 67.18 27.39 -0.54
N TRP A 31 68.11 26.44 -0.35
CA TRP A 31 67.79 24.99 -0.26
C TRP A 31 66.71 24.64 0.77
N LYS A 32 66.49 25.45 1.78
CA LYS A 32 65.39 25.32 2.75
C LYS A 32 64.00 25.45 2.09
N ASP A 33 63.87 26.36 1.20
CA ASP A 33 62.60 26.67 0.52
C ASP A 33 62.28 25.62 -0.54
N VAL A 34 63.31 25.05 -1.16
CA VAL A 34 63.16 23.92 -2.10
C VAL A 34 62.70 22.65 -1.33
N ALA A 35 63.28 22.37 -0.18
CA ALA A 35 62.87 21.25 0.66
C ALA A 35 61.43 21.43 1.19
N LEU A 36 61.06 22.66 1.59
CA LEU A 36 59.71 22.97 2.06
C LEU A 36 58.70 22.90 0.91
N ALA A 37 59.03 23.43 -0.31
CA ALA A 37 58.19 23.32 -1.48
C ALA A 37 58.01 21.87 -1.97
N PHE A 38 59.03 21.03 -1.85
CA PHE A 38 58.94 19.61 -2.15
C PHE A 38 58.07 18.88 -1.11
N LEU A 39 58.20 19.17 0.15
CA LEU A 39 57.41 18.63 1.26
C LEU A 39 55.92 19.01 1.10
N LEU A 40 55.64 20.28 0.86
CA LEU A 40 54.27 20.78 0.64
C LEU A 40 53.68 20.30 -0.70
N GLY A 41 54.49 20.27 -1.75
CA GLY A 41 54.05 19.86 -3.10
C GLY A 41 53.79 18.34 -3.25
N THR A 42 54.44 17.51 -2.41
CA THR A 42 54.27 16.05 -2.50
C THR A 42 53.50 15.46 -1.33
N LEU A 43 53.79 15.85 -0.10
CA LEU A 43 53.16 15.29 1.09
C LEU A 43 51.73 15.81 1.29
N PHE A 44 51.47 17.10 1.06
CA PHE A 44 50.15 17.66 1.27
C PHE A 44 49.10 17.10 0.29
N PRO A 45 49.32 17.04 -1.04
CA PRO A 45 48.37 16.40 -1.96
C PRO A 45 48.18 14.92 -1.71
N THR A 46 49.24 14.19 -1.31
CA THR A 46 49.14 12.77 -0.98
C THR A 46 48.31 12.56 0.29
N MET A 47 48.53 13.37 1.33
CA MET A 47 47.77 13.32 2.57
C MET A 47 46.29 13.65 2.35
N VAL A 48 46.00 14.69 1.54
CA VAL A 48 44.63 15.02 1.14
C VAL A 48 44.01 13.90 0.33
N ALA A 49 44.73 13.30 -0.62
CA ALA A 49 44.24 12.17 -1.40
C ALA A 49 43.95 10.95 -0.51
N TYR A 50 44.81 10.65 0.48
CA TYR A 50 44.56 9.55 1.42
C TYR A 50 43.35 9.81 2.34
N THR A 51 43.17 11.04 2.82
CA THR A 51 42.01 11.41 3.64
C THR A 51 40.71 11.31 2.83
N VAL A 52 40.68 11.84 1.60
CA VAL A 52 39.52 11.77 0.69
C VAL A 52 39.21 10.33 0.30
N LEU A 53 40.23 9.50 0.02
CA LEU A 53 40.05 8.08 -0.30
C LEU A 53 39.58 7.28 0.93
N GLY A 54 40.12 7.60 2.12
CA GLY A 54 39.66 7.02 3.36
C GLY A 54 38.22 7.35 3.69
N MET A 55 37.83 8.62 3.54
CA MET A 55 36.44 9.06 3.70
C MET A 55 35.50 8.39 2.69
N LYS A 56 35.89 8.31 1.41
CA LYS A 56 35.10 7.57 0.40
C LYS A 56 34.96 6.09 0.75
N GLY A 57 35.99 5.46 1.31
CA GLY A 57 35.94 4.07 1.75
C GLY A 57 35.01 3.86 2.95
N LEU A 58 35.00 4.80 3.90
CA LEU A 58 34.09 4.78 5.05
C LEU A 58 32.63 4.99 4.62
N ILE A 59 32.38 6.01 3.80
CA ILE A 59 31.05 6.28 3.24
C ILE A 59 30.55 5.09 2.42
N SER A 60 31.41 4.46 1.61
CA SER A 60 31.06 3.28 0.82
C SER A 60 30.71 2.08 1.71
N ARG A 61 31.41 1.88 2.84
CA ARG A 61 31.11 0.78 3.78
C ARG A 61 29.80 1.00 4.53
N GLU A 62 29.54 2.21 4.98
CA GLU A 62 28.29 2.58 5.65
C GLU A 62 27.10 2.45 4.70
N TYR A 63 27.26 2.91 3.46
CA TYR A 63 26.25 2.75 2.42
C TYR A 63 26.00 1.27 2.08
N GLN A 64 27.06 0.46 1.96
CA GLN A 64 26.90 -0.98 1.70
C GLN A 64 26.17 -1.68 2.85
N LYS A 65 26.55 -1.39 4.10
CA LYS A 65 25.86 -1.96 5.26
C LYS A 65 24.38 -1.58 5.29
N HIS A 66 24.07 -0.30 5.08
CA HIS A 66 22.68 0.16 5.03
C HIS A 66 21.91 -0.51 3.89
N PHE A 67 22.54 -0.70 2.74
CA PHE A 67 21.92 -1.42 1.61
C PHE A 67 21.67 -2.90 1.94
N GLU A 68 22.62 -3.57 2.60
CA GLU A 68 22.47 -4.96 3.06
C GLU A 68 21.35 -5.09 4.09
N ASP A 69 21.24 -4.16 5.03
CA ASP A 69 20.16 -4.12 6.03
C ASP A 69 18.79 -3.96 5.35
N LEU A 70 18.64 -2.99 4.42
CA LEU A 70 17.41 -2.79 3.65
C LEU A 70 17.05 -4.00 2.76
N PHE A 71 18.06 -4.63 2.16
CA PHE A 71 17.85 -5.80 1.32
C PHE A 71 17.38 -7.00 2.16
N SER A 72 17.94 -7.16 3.36
CA SER A 72 17.50 -8.18 4.32
C SER A 72 16.05 -7.94 4.76
N GLU A 73 15.70 -6.70 5.15
CA GLU A 73 14.35 -6.32 5.54
C GLU A 73 13.33 -6.58 4.41
N ALA A 74 13.65 -6.18 3.19
CA ALA A 74 12.79 -6.43 2.03
C ALA A 74 12.63 -7.93 1.74
N THR A 75 13.71 -8.72 1.89
CA THR A 75 13.67 -10.18 1.73
C THR A 75 12.79 -10.83 2.78
N ASP A 76 12.86 -10.35 4.03
CA ASP A 76 12.00 -10.84 5.13
C ASP A 76 10.52 -10.49 4.88
N LEU A 77 10.22 -9.30 4.37
CA LEU A 77 8.86 -8.96 3.94
C LEU A 77 8.35 -9.89 2.83
N LEU A 78 9.16 -10.19 1.82
CA LEU A 78 8.77 -11.13 0.77
C LEU A 78 8.53 -12.54 1.32
N ARG A 79 9.30 -12.98 2.31
CA ARG A 79 9.12 -14.27 2.99
C ARG A 79 7.81 -14.29 3.76
N ARG A 80 7.49 -13.23 4.51
CA ARG A 80 6.23 -13.09 5.27
C ARG A 80 5.00 -13.15 4.37
N VAL A 81 5.03 -12.53 3.20
CA VAL A 81 3.93 -12.62 2.22
C VAL A 81 3.94 -13.93 1.41
N GLY A 82 4.76 -14.89 1.76
CA GLY A 82 4.78 -16.22 1.14
C GLY A 82 5.31 -16.26 -0.29
N ILE A 83 6.25 -15.38 -0.65
CA ILE A 83 6.98 -15.48 -1.92
C ILE A 83 8.03 -16.59 -1.82
N PRO A 84 8.01 -17.59 -2.71
CA PRO A 84 9.01 -18.65 -2.72
C PRO A 84 10.37 -18.11 -3.18
N ASP A 85 11.45 -18.61 -2.56
CA ASP A 85 12.85 -18.25 -2.85
C ASP A 85 13.08 -16.72 -2.86
N PRO A 86 12.72 -15.97 -1.78
CA PRO A 86 12.68 -14.52 -1.78
C PRO A 86 14.04 -13.89 -2.10
N GLU A 87 15.16 -14.48 -1.68
CA GLU A 87 16.52 -14.03 -1.98
C GLU A 87 16.79 -13.99 -3.48
N LYS A 88 16.33 -15.00 -4.22
CA LYS A 88 16.45 -15.05 -5.68
C LYS A 88 15.51 -14.04 -6.34
N ARG A 89 14.28 -13.95 -5.84
CA ARG A 89 13.24 -13.09 -6.38
C ARG A 89 13.55 -11.60 -6.25
N MET A 90 14.31 -11.19 -5.25
CA MET A 90 14.78 -9.81 -5.09
C MET A 90 15.60 -9.30 -6.30
N HIS A 91 16.14 -10.18 -7.12
CA HIS A 91 16.90 -9.84 -8.33
C HIS A 91 16.10 -9.94 -9.63
N GLU A 92 14.82 -10.33 -9.55
CA GLU A 92 13.96 -10.52 -10.71
C GLU A 92 13.08 -9.29 -10.98
N TYR A 93 12.63 -9.13 -12.22
CA TYR A 93 11.74 -8.06 -12.63
C TYR A 93 10.27 -8.44 -12.42
N PRO A 94 9.37 -7.45 -12.22
CA PRO A 94 7.94 -7.71 -11.95
C PRO A 94 7.23 -8.57 -13.01
N HIS A 95 7.67 -8.54 -14.27
CA HIS A 95 7.08 -9.36 -15.33
C HIS A 95 7.42 -10.85 -15.22
N GLN A 96 8.43 -11.21 -14.42
CA GLN A 96 8.82 -12.61 -14.15
C GLN A 96 7.99 -13.26 -13.02
N PHE A 97 7.17 -12.44 -12.33
CA PHE A 97 6.27 -12.89 -11.28
C PHE A 97 4.90 -13.28 -11.84
N SER A 98 4.27 -14.31 -11.25
CA SER A 98 2.87 -14.62 -11.51
C SER A 98 1.95 -13.49 -11.01
N GLY A 99 0.67 -13.51 -11.41
CA GLY A 99 -0.31 -12.52 -10.94
C GLY A 99 -0.40 -12.46 -9.41
N GLY A 100 -0.58 -13.62 -8.77
CA GLY A 100 -0.66 -13.71 -7.31
C GLY A 100 0.65 -13.31 -6.60
N MET A 101 1.81 -13.62 -7.18
CA MET A 101 3.09 -13.16 -6.62
C MET A 101 3.22 -11.64 -6.69
N ARG A 102 2.82 -11.00 -7.79
CA ARG A 102 2.83 -9.53 -7.89
C ARG A 102 1.93 -8.90 -6.85
N GLN A 103 0.75 -9.46 -6.60
CA GLN A 103 -0.17 -8.98 -5.59
C GLN A 103 0.42 -9.09 -4.18
N ARG A 104 1.04 -10.21 -3.83
CA ARG A 104 1.76 -10.40 -2.56
C ARG A 104 2.90 -9.39 -2.38
N VAL A 105 3.66 -9.10 -3.44
CA VAL A 105 4.70 -8.06 -3.40
C VAL A 105 4.10 -6.67 -3.18
N MET A 106 2.97 -6.34 -3.80
CA MET A 106 2.28 -5.07 -3.53
C MET A 106 1.83 -4.96 -2.07
N ILE A 107 1.33 -6.05 -1.48
CA ILE A 107 0.98 -6.10 -0.05
C ILE A 107 2.24 -5.90 0.81
N ALA A 108 3.34 -6.60 0.51
CA ALA A 108 4.61 -6.41 1.22
C ALA A 108 5.09 -4.94 1.16
N MET A 109 4.97 -4.30 0.01
CA MET A 109 5.30 -2.87 -0.15
C MET A 109 4.41 -1.96 0.69
N ALA A 110 3.10 -2.23 0.75
CA ALA A 110 2.16 -1.46 1.57
C ALA A 110 2.48 -1.59 3.07
N LEU A 111 2.92 -2.77 3.49
CA LEU A 111 3.23 -3.09 4.89
C LEU A 111 4.63 -2.65 5.35
N ALA A 112 5.53 -2.38 4.43
CA ALA A 112 6.94 -2.05 4.74
C ALA A 112 7.12 -0.86 5.71
N LYS A 113 6.11 -0.01 5.88
CA LYS A 113 6.10 1.14 6.78
C LYS A 113 5.27 0.95 8.05
N ASN A 114 4.81 -0.28 8.34
CA ASN A 114 3.93 -0.58 9.46
C ASN A 114 2.78 0.44 9.57
N PRO A 115 1.91 0.54 8.56
CA PRO A 115 0.84 1.54 8.54
C PRO A 115 -0.18 1.27 9.65
N SER A 116 -0.73 2.34 10.25
CA SER A 116 -1.87 2.25 11.16
C SER A 116 -3.21 2.06 10.43
N LEU A 117 -3.25 2.30 9.12
CA LEU A 117 -4.42 2.07 8.27
C LEU A 117 -3.99 1.47 6.93
N LEU A 118 -4.48 0.27 6.63
CA LEU A 118 -4.32 -0.38 5.33
C LEU A 118 -5.63 -0.28 4.54
N ILE A 119 -5.59 0.31 3.34
CA ILE A 119 -6.73 0.34 2.43
C ILE A 119 -6.48 -0.68 1.31
N ALA A 120 -7.32 -1.70 1.23
CA ALA A 120 -7.25 -2.76 0.25
C ALA A 120 -8.45 -2.65 -0.70
N ASP A 121 -8.20 -2.14 -1.90
CA ASP A 121 -9.21 -1.96 -2.94
C ASP A 121 -9.21 -3.16 -3.88
N GLU A 122 -10.25 -3.99 -3.78
CA GLU A 122 -10.40 -5.26 -4.50
C GLU A 122 -9.13 -6.13 -4.50
N PRO A 123 -8.55 -6.43 -3.34
CA PRO A 123 -7.21 -7.04 -3.27
C PRO A 123 -7.15 -8.46 -3.83
N THR A 124 -8.28 -9.09 -4.06
CA THR A 124 -8.40 -10.47 -4.53
C THR A 124 -8.93 -10.58 -5.96
N THR A 125 -9.18 -9.47 -6.64
CA THR A 125 -9.70 -9.47 -8.02
C THR A 125 -8.74 -10.18 -8.97
N ALA A 126 -9.28 -11.07 -9.80
CA ALA A 126 -8.57 -11.90 -10.78
C ALA A 126 -7.59 -12.94 -10.19
N LEU A 127 -7.77 -13.32 -8.92
CA LEU A 127 -7.04 -14.41 -8.29
C LEU A 127 -7.92 -15.67 -8.21
N ASP A 128 -7.28 -16.84 -8.18
CA ASP A 128 -7.98 -18.07 -7.84
C ASP A 128 -8.35 -18.10 -6.34
N VAL A 129 -9.39 -18.88 -6.00
CA VAL A 129 -9.97 -18.93 -4.65
C VAL A 129 -8.92 -19.27 -3.58
N THR A 130 -7.96 -20.14 -3.90
CA THR A 130 -6.92 -20.55 -2.95
C THR A 130 -5.95 -19.40 -2.63
N ILE A 131 -5.54 -18.66 -3.64
CA ILE A 131 -4.66 -17.49 -3.46
C ILE A 131 -5.42 -16.35 -2.77
N GLN A 132 -6.71 -16.17 -3.09
CA GLN A 132 -7.58 -15.20 -2.42
C GLN A 132 -7.62 -15.43 -0.91
N ALA A 133 -7.93 -16.65 -0.46
CA ALA A 133 -7.93 -17.00 0.96
C ALA A 133 -6.58 -16.70 1.63
N GLN A 134 -5.48 -17.12 1.01
CA GLN A 134 -4.14 -16.88 1.56
C GLN A 134 -3.77 -15.40 1.67
N ILE A 135 -4.28 -14.54 0.80
CA ILE A 135 -4.07 -13.08 0.88
C ILE A 135 -4.88 -12.47 2.01
N LEU A 136 -6.13 -12.91 2.17
CA LEU A 136 -6.99 -12.43 3.25
C LEU A 136 -6.42 -12.84 4.61
N ASP A 137 -6.03 -14.11 4.77
CA ASP A 137 -5.37 -14.60 5.99
C ASP A 137 -4.14 -13.77 6.34
N LEU A 138 -3.28 -13.50 5.34
CA LEU A 138 -2.10 -12.68 5.52
C LEU A 138 -2.45 -11.26 6.02
N MET A 139 -3.49 -10.63 5.46
CA MET A 139 -3.92 -9.29 5.88
C MET A 139 -4.45 -9.28 7.32
N LEU A 140 -5.17 -10.34 7.72
CA LEU A 140 -5.66 -10.50 9.10
C LEU A 140 -4.52 -10.77 10.08
N GLU A 141 -3.59 -11.67 9.74
CA GLU A 141 -2.39 -11.91 10.56
C GLU A 141 -1.61 -10.62 10.84
N LEU A 142 -1.44 -9.80 9.82
CA LEU A 142 -0.73 -8.52 9.93
C LEU A 142 -1.49 -7.47 10.76
N LYS A 143 -2.83 -7.48 10.72
CA LYS A 143 -3.68 -6.68 11.61
C LYS A 143 -3.48 -7.13 13.06
N ASP A 144 -3.46 -8.43 13.31
CA ASP A 144 -3.36 -9.00 14.67
C ASP A 144 -1.97 -8.76 15.29
N GLU A 145 -0.91 -8.77 14.48
CA GLU A 145 0.45 -8.40 14.92
C GLU A 145 0.55 -6.93 15.37
N ASN A 146 -0.24 -6.04 14.78
CA ASN A 146 -0.27 -4.62 15.11
C ASN A 146 -1.67 -4.21 15.59
N GLN A 147 -1.91 -4.29 16.90
CA GLN A 147 -3.20 -4.01 17.54
C GLN A 147 -3.74 -2.60 17.26
N ASP A 148 -2.87 -1.65 16.90
CA ASP A 148 -3.26 -0.28 16.55
C ASP A 148 -3.58 -0.11 15.05
N ALA A 149 -3.45 -1.18 14.25
CA ALA A 149 -3.74 -1.13 12.82
C ALA A 149 -5.20 -1.46 12.51
N ALA A 150 -5.75 -0.74 11.52
CA ALA A 150 -7.05 -1.00 10.94
C ALA A 150 -6.92 -1.37 9.45
N VAL A 151 -7.82 -2.23 8.97
CA VAL A 151 -7.92 -2.58 7.55
C VAL A 151 -9.26 -2.10 7.02
N VAL A 152 -9.25 -1.34 5.93
CA VAL A 152 -10.44 -1.02 5.13
C VAL A 152 -10.39 -1.88 3.87
N LEU A 153 -11.30 -2.86 3.82
CA LEU A 153 -11.44 -3.78 2.69
C LEU A 153 -12.57 -3.28 1.78
N ILE A 154 -12.26 -2.97 0.53
CA ILE A 154 -13.25 -2.65 -0.50
C ILE A 154 -13.41 -3.88 -1.39
N THR A 155 -14.62 -4.45 -1.41
CA THR A 155 -14.92 -5.67 -2.17
C THR A 155 -16.39 -5.74 -2.53
N HIS A 156 -16.72 -6.51 -3.54
CA HIS A 156 -18.10 -6.89 -3.91
C HIS A 156 -18.45 -8.32 -3.48
N ASP A 157 -17.51 -9.04 -2.85
CA ASP A 157 -17.70 -10.42 -2.41
C ASP A 157 -18.21 -10.46 -0.96
N MET A 158 -19.49 -10.72 -0.79
CA MET A 158 -20.15 -10.78 0.52
C MET A 158 -19.67 -11.98 1.37
N ALA A 159 -19.17 -13.06 0.75
CA ALA A 159 -18.61 -14.19 1.51
C ALA A 159 -17.29 -13.77 2.18
N VAL A 160 -16.44 -13.05 1.45
CA VAL A 160 -15.21 -12.45 2.01
C VAL A 160 -15.55 -11.49 3.16
N VAL A 161 -16.55 -10.63 2.96
CA VAL A 161 -17.01 -9.70 4.01
C VAL A 161 -17.44 -10.44 5.27
N ALA A 162 -18.23 -11.53 5.13
CA ALA A 162 -18.72 -12.32 6.25
C ALA A 162 -17.60 -12.96 7.07
N GLU A 163 -16.51 -13.37 6.43
CA GLU A 163 -15.39 -14.07 7.09
C GLU A 163 -14.36 -13.13 7.71
N THR A 164 -14.21 -11.89 7.17
CA THR A 164 -13.04 -11.05 7.48
C THR A 164 -13.37 -9.74 8.18
N CYS A 165 -14.62 -9.24 8.09
CA CYS A 165 -14.95 -7.90 8.54
C CYS A 165 -15.66 -7.89 9.90
N ASP A 166 -15.31 -6.93 10.76
CA ASP A 166 -16.02 -6.68 12.03
C ASP A 166 -17.24 -5.77 11.79
N ARG A 167 -17.11 -4.83 10.83
CA ARG A 167 -18.11 -3.81 10.51
C ARG A 167 -18.18 -3.58 9.00
N VAL A 168 -19.38 -3.37 8.50
CA VAL A 168 -19.64 -3.23 7.06
C VAL A 168 -20.28 -1.89 6.75
N ILE A 169 -19.86 -1.31 5.64
CA ILE A 169 -20.45 -0.11 5.02
C ILE A 169 -20.94 -0.50 3.63
N VAL A 170 -22.24 -0.57 3.45
CA VAL A 170 -22.86 -0.88 2.15
C VAL A 170 -23.05 0.42 1.37
N MET A 171 -22.50 0.47 0.16
CA MET A 171 -22.56 1.65 -0.71
C MET A 171 -23.33 1.37 -2.00
N TYR A 172 -24.12 2.34 -2.46
CA TYR A 172 -24.77 2.31 -3.75
C TYR A 172 -24.83 3.72 -4.35
N GLY A 173 -24.47 3.86 -5.62
CA GLY A 173 -24.50 5.14 -6.32
C GLY A 173 -23.64 6.24 -5.68
N GLY A 174 -22.51 5.87 -5.08
CA GLY A 174 -21.59 6.80 -4.39
C GLY A 174 -22.04 7.20 -2.98
N MET A 175 -23.17 6.67 -2.48
CA MET A 175 -23.71 7.01 -1.17
C MET A 175 -23.72 5.80 -0.24
N ILE A 176 -23.49 6.03 1.05
CA ILE A 176 -23.65 5.02 2.11
C ILE A 176 -25.14 4.75 2.30
N GLN A 177 -25.55 3.50 2.14
CA GLN A 177 -26.93 3.05 2.29
C GLN A 177 -27.17 2.41 3.66
N GLU A 178 -26.22 1.65 4.16
CA GLU A 178 -26.32 0.97 5.44
C GLU A 178 -24.93 0.81 6.08
N VAL A 179 -24.87 0.91 7.41
CA VAL A 179 -23.67 0.68 8.20
C VAL A 179 -24.06 -0.16 9.41
N ALA A 180 -23.41 -1.30 9.61
CA ALA A 180 -23.68 -2.16 10.75
C ALA A 180 -22.48 -3.03 11.12
N GLY A 181 -22.51 -3.63 12.31
CA GLY A 181 -21.68 -4.78 12.64
C GLY A 181 -22.04 -5.95 11.74
N ILE A 182 -21.08 -6.86 11.51
CA ILE A 182 -21.24 -7.99 10.58
C ILE A 182 -22.47 -8.85 10.91
N GLU A 183 -22.63 -9.25 12.16
CA GLU A 183 -23.75 -10.07 12.61
C GLU A 183 -25.09 -9.39 12.35
N SER A 184 -25.22 -8.11 12.77
CA SER A 184 -26.43 -7.32 12.58
C SER A 184 -26.79 -7.15 11.11
N LEU A 185 -25.80 -6.99 10.22
CA LEU A 185 -26.03 -6.84 8.78
C LEU A 185 -26.58 -8.12 8.16
N PHE A 186 -26.04 -9.28 8.53
CA PHE A 186 -26.43 -10.56 7.96
C PHE A 186 -27.73 -11.10 8.56
N GLU A 187 -27.98 -10.92 9.87
CA GLU A 187 -29.19 -11.41 10.53
C GLU A 187 -30.40 -10.49 10.32
N ASN A 188 -30.18 -9.17 10.30
CA ASN A 188 -31.24 -8.17 10.21
C ASN A 188 -30.90 -7.01 9.29
N PRO A 189 -30.67 -7.24 7.99
CA PRO A 189 -30.43 -6.17 7.01
C PRO A 189 -31.64 -5.23 6.95
N LEU A 190 -31.38 -3.92 6.97
CA LEU A 190 -32.44 -2.91 6.99
C LEU A 190 -32.72 -2.37 5.59
N HIS A 191 -31.70 -1.98 4.83
CA HIS A 191 -31.86 -1.36 3.53
C HIS A 191 -32.29 -2.37 2.46
N PRO A 192 -33.28 -2.06 1.59
CA PRO A 192 -33.73 -2.98 0.52
C PRO A 192 -32.60 -3.46 -0.41
N TYR A 193 -31.62 -2.62 -0.69
CA TYR A 193 -30.45 -3.00 -1.46
C TYR A 193 -29.60 -4.06 -0.76
N THR A 194 -29.35 -3.90 0.53
CA THR A 194 -28.60 -4.89 1.34
C THR A 194 -29.31 -6.23 1.37
N LYS A 195 -30.64 -6.22 1.55
CA LYS A 195 -31.47 -7.43 1.48
C LYS A 195 -31.32 -8.12 0.14
N GLY A 196 -31.41 -7.36 -0.97
CA GLY A 196 -31.24 -7.91 -2.30
C GLY A 196 -29.85 -8.47 -2.56
N LEU A 197 -28.79 -7.86 -2.00
CA LEU A 197 -27.42 -8.39 -2.08
C LEU A 197 -27.31 -9.73 -1.35
N LEU A 198 -27.81 -9.81 -0.12
CA LEU A 198 -27.75 -11.03 0.69
C LEU A 198 -28.59 -12.17 0.08
N ASN A 199 -29.79 -11.89 -0.44
CA ASN A 199 -30.63 -12.88 -1.09
C ASN A 199 -30.03 -13.41 -2.42
N SER A 200 -29.08 -12.70 -2.99
CA SER A 200 -28.37 -13.17 -4.19
C SER A 200 -27.19 -14.12 -3.90
N ILE A 201 -26.86 -14.34 -2.61
CA ILE A 201 -25.81 -15.27 -2.21
C ILE A 201 -26.36 -16.71 -2.23
N PRO A 202 -25.69 -17.68 -2.87
CA PRO A 202 -26.10 -19.07 -2.85
C PRO A 202 -25.99 -19.65 -1.45
N HIS A 203 -27.10 -20.16 -0.87
CA HIS A 203 -27.07 -20.91 0.39
C HIS A 203 -26.96 -22.42 0.08
N PRO A 204 -25.83 -23.09 0.40
CA PRO A 204 -25.59 -24.48 -0.03
C PRO A 204 -26.62 -25.48 0.48
N ASN A 205 -27.28 -25.17 1.59
CA ASN A 205 -28.19 -26.09 2.29
C ASN A 205 -29.68 -25.84 1.99
N GLU A 206 -30.02 -24.71 1.34
CA GLU A 206 -31.42 -24.29 1.11
C GLU A 206 -31.81 -24.26 -0.37
N HIS A 207 -30.81 -24.34 -1.28
CA HIS A 207 -31.10 -24.25 -2.70
C HIS A 207 -31.42 -25.59 -3.32
N ASN A 208 -32.66 -25.70 -3.81
CA ASN A 208 -32.97 -26.63 -4.86
C ASN A 208 -32.22 -26.22 -6.15
N PRO A 209 -31.39 -27.09 -6.76
CA PRO A 209 -30.59 -26.74 -7.95
C PRO A 209 -31.44 -26.23 -9.14
N ALA A 210 -32.76 -26.40 -9.08
CA ALA A 210 -33.70 -25.90 -10.08
C ALA A 210 -34.23 -24.48 -9.78
N GLU A 211 -33.97 -23.93 -8.63
CA GLU A 211 -34.45 -22.61 -8.20
C GLU A 211 -33.45 -21.52 -8.62
N ARG A 212 -33.95 -20.54 -9.35
CA ARG A 212 -33.11 -19.40 -9.80
C ARG A 212 -32.86 -18.47 -8.60
N LEU A 213 -31.60 -18.08 -8.39
CA LEU A 213 -31.24 -17.09 -7.39
C LEU A 213 -32.02 -15.79 -7.61
N GLU A 214 -32.47 -15.18 -6.53
CA GLU A 214 -33.08 -13.85 -6.55
C GLU A 214 -32.04 -12.82 -7.00
N THR A 215 -32.42 -12.01 -7.97
CA THR A 215 -31.55 -10.93 -8.47
C THR A 215 -32.25 -9.60 -8.30
N ILE A 216 -31.47 -8.57 -7.95
CA ILE A 216 -32.00 -7.21 -7.88
C ILE A 216 -32.40 -6.76 -9.27
N SER A 217 -33.70 -6.50 -9.49
CA SER A 217 -34.27 -6.09 -10.77
C SER A 217 -33.68 -4.74 -11.25
N GLY A 218 -33.75 -4.54 -12.60
CA GLY A 218 -33.34 -3.30 -13.23
C GLY A 218 -31.81 -3.12 -13.36
N MET A 219 -31.42 -2.01 -13.97
CA MET A 219 -30.00 -1.64 -14.20
C MET A 219 -29.59 -0.56 -13.24
N VAL A 220 -28.29 -0.54 -12.89
CA VAL A 220 -27.70 0.56 -12.12
C VAL A 220 -27.77 1.84 -12.98
N PRO A 221 -28.34 2.95 -12.48
CA PRO A 221 -28.37 4.20 -13.22
C PRO A 221 -26.95 4.68 -13.58
N ASN A 222 -26.86 5.38 -14.72
CA ASN A 222 -25.59 6.04 -15.05
C ASN A 222 -25.25 7.08 -13.99
N ILE A 223 -23.97 7.20 -13.65
CA ILE A 223 -23.50 8.16 -12.66
C ILE A 223 -23.85 9.61 -13.00
N LEU A 224 -24.00 9.92 -14.30
CA LEU A 224 -24.40 11.25 -14.78
C LEU A 224 -25.92 11.50 -14.68
N ASP A 225 -26.72 10.43 -14.55
CA ASP A 225 -28.17 10.47 -14.50
C ASP A 225 -28.72 9.89 -13.18
N MET A 226 -27.93 9.98 -12.11
CA MET A 226 -28.35 9.49 -10.79
C MET A 226 -29.59 10.23 -10.29
N PRO A 227 -30.57 9.52 -9.69
CA PRO A 227 -31.74 10.11 -9.09
C PRO A 227 -31.37 11.22 -8.07
N VAL A 228 -32.13 12.30 -8.05
CA VAL A 228 -31.94 13.43 -7.09
C VAL A 228 -32.23 12.95 -5.68
N GLY A 229 -33.26 12.14 -5.48
CA GLY A 229 -33.62 11.54 -4.20
C GLY A 229 -32.80 10.30 -3.86
N CYS A 230 -33.45 9.28 -3.35
CA CYS A 230 -32.82 8.00 -3.03
C CYS A 230 -32.14 7.40 -4.27
N LYS A 231 -30.86 7.09 -4.20
CA LYS A 231 -30.07 6.56 -5.33
C LYS A 231 -30.56 5.18 -5.79
N PHE A 232 -31.20 4.42 -4.91
CA PHE A 232 -31.74 3.09 -5.19
C PHE A 232 -33.22 3.08 -5.65
N CYS A 233 -33.93 4.22 -5.67
CA CYS A 233 -35.37 4.31 -5.90
C CYS A 233 -35.83 3.65 -7.20
N THR A 234 -35.03 3.65 -8.27
CA THR A 234 -35.36 3.03 -9.58
C THR A 234 -35.39 1.52 -9.57
N ARG A 235 -34.89 0.89 -8.51
CA ARG A 235 -34.75 -0.57 -8.36
C ARG A 235 -35.34 -1.09 -7.04
N CYS A 236 -35.97 -0.21 -6.27
CA CYS A 236 -36.46 -0.50 -4.93
C CYS A 236 -37.94 -0.96 -4.99
N ASP A 237 -38.23 -2.13 -4.43
CA ASP A 237 -39.61 -2.64 -4.34
C ASP A 237 -40.45 -1.89 -3.30
N LEU A 238 -39.80 -1.12 -2.38
CA LEU A 238 -40.45 -0.31 -1.36
C LEU A 238 -40.48 1.19 -1.71
N VAL A 239 -40.31 1.55 -2.99
CA VAL A 239 -40.23 2.95 -3.41
C VAL A 239 -41.54 3.70 -3.12
N GLU A 240 -41.42 4.91 -2.56
CA GLU A 240 -42.48 5.88 -2.34
C GLU A 240 -42.20 7.17 -3.14
N ASP A 241 -43.22 8.03 -3.32
CA ASP A 241 -43.10 9.26 -4.12
C ASP A 241 -41.96 10.16 -3.65
N ARG A 242 -41.78 10.32 -2.33
CA ARG A 242 -40.69 11.11 -1.73
C ARG A 242 -39.29 10.56 -2.08
N CYS A 243 -39.16 9.25 -2.34
CA CYS A 243 -37.87 8.65 -2.71
C CYS A 243 -37.34 9.18 -4.05
N HIS A 244 -38.18 9.73 -4.91
CA HIS A 244 -37.76 10.30 -6.19
C HIS A 244 -37.23 11.73 -6.06
N THR A 245 -37.67 12.46 -5.06
CA THR A 245 -37.43 13.91 -4.93
C THR A 245 -36.52 14.29 -3.76
N GLU A 246 -36.51 13.48 -2.70
CA GLU A 246 -35.79 13.77 -1.45
C GLU A 246 -34.74 12.70 -1.18
N GLU A 247 -33.50 13.13 -0.90
CA GLU A 247 -32.46 12.21 -0.47
C GLU A 247 -32.66 11.84 1.01
N PRO A 248 -32.75 10.53 1.35
CA PRO A 248 -32.92 10.14 2.76
C PRO A 248 -31.65 10.42 3.57
N GLU A 249 -31.83 10.78 4.83
CA GLU A 249 -30.73 10.90 5.78
C GLU A 249 -30.27 9.51 6.26
N LEU A 250 -28.98 9.41 6.67
CA LEU A 250 -28.45 8.22 7.32
C LEU A 250 -28.83 8.28 8.80
N VAL A 251 -29.74 7.43 9.25
CA VAL A 251 -30.33 7.43 10.59
C VAL A 251 -29.93 6.17 11.34
N GLU A 252 -29.60 6.32 12.63
CA GLU A 252 -29.34 5.20 13.53
C GLU A 252 -30.65 4.56 13.97
N MET A 253 -30.79 3.27 13.72
CA MET A 253 -31.97 2.47 14.06
C MET A 253 -31.77 1.61 15.29
N ALA A 254 -30.54 1.17 15.52
CA ALA A 254 -30.10 0.45 16.71
C ALA A 254 -28.63 0.82 16.97
N ASP A 255 -28.07 0.40 18.09
CA ASP A 255 -26.69 0.70 18.48
C ASP A 255 -25.70 0.34 17.34
N GLY A 256 -25.10 1.34 16.76
CA GLY A 256 -24.14 1.21 15.65
C GLY A 256 -24.73 0.74 14.31
N HIS A 257 -26.06 0.59 14.17
CA HIS A 257 -26.74 0.18 12.94
C HIS A 257 -27.47 1.35 12.30
N PHE A 258 -26.97 1.82 11.17
CA PHE A 258 -27.45 2.99 10.45
C PHE A 258 -28.04 2.61 9.10
N VAL A 259 -29.14 3.26 8.70
CA VAL A 259 -29.77 3.05 7.39
C VAL A 259 -30.13 4.38 6.74
N ARG A 260 -29.95 4.47 5.41
CA ARG A 260 -30.36 5.58 4.57
C ARG A 260 -31.59 5.22 3.76
N CYS A 261 -32.75 5.20 4.41
CA CYS A 261 -34.01 4.80 3.77
C CYS A 261 -35.20 5.52 4.38
N HIS A 262 -36.03 6.19 3.57
CA HIS A 262 -37.25 6.86 4.06
C HIS A 262 -38.25 5.89 4.67
N VAL A 263 -38.46 4.73 4.02
CA VAL A 263 -39.46 3.76 4.43
C VAL A 263 -39.09 3.11 5.75
N VAL A 264 -37.82 2.66 5.87
CA VAL A 264 -37.32 1.97 7.07
C VAL A 264 -37.18 2.96 8.23
N ALA A 265 -36.65 4.16 7.98
CA ALA A 265 -36.49 5.20 9.00
C ALA A 265 -37.77 5.94 9.35
N GLY A 266 -38.84 5.80 8.57
CA GLY A 266 -40.09 6.58 8.73
C GLY A 266 -40.84 6.39 10.04
N GLY A 267 -40.45 5.44 10.89
CA GLY A 267 -40.94 5.22 12.25
C GLY A 267 -39.94 5.49 13.37
N ALA A 268 -38.70 5.88 13.02
CA ALA A 268 -37.63 6.00 14.00
C ALA A 268 -37.40 7.46 14.41
N THR A 269 -37.24 7.68 15.71
CA THR A 269 -36.80 8.93 16.34
C THR A 269 -35.27 8.99 16.49
N GLY A 270 -34.53 8.26 15.64
CA GLY A 270 -33.07 8.13 15.71
C GLY A 270 -32.32 9.43 15.34
N ALA A 271 -31.11 9.60 15.88
CA ALA A 271 -30.23 10.71 15.54
C ALA A 271 -29.62 10.50 14.13
N ALA A 272 -29.73 11.54 13.28
CA ALA A 272 -29.07 11.50 11.97
C ALA A 272 -27.56 11.62 12.12
N LEU A 273 -26.80 10.71 11.50
CA LEU A 273 -25.35 10.80 11.40
C LEU A 273 -24.99 11.84 10.33
N LYS A 274 -24.40 12.94 10.74
CA LYS A 274 -23.81 13.91 9.80
C LYS A 274 -22.38 13.47 9.49
N LEU A 275 -22.17 12.97 8.28
CA LEU A 275 -20.86 12.62 7.73
C LEU A 275 -20.21 13.85 7.11
#